data_db344eff76ed44a6df94f45c09cd6002
#
_entry.id   db344eff76ed44a6df94f45c09cd6002
#
_cell.length_a   1.000
_cell.length_b   1.000
_cell.length_c   1.000
_cell.angle_alpha   90.00
_cell.angle_beta   90.00
_cell.angle_gamma   90.00
#
_symmetry.space_group_name_H-M   'P 1'
#
loop_
_entity.id
_entity.type
_entity.pdbx_description
1 polymer ?
#
loop_
_entity_poly.entity_id
_entity_poly.type
_entity_poly.pdbx_seq_one_letter_code
_entity_poly.pdbx_strand_id
1 'polypeptide(L)'
;MTLSQLRDAVALLGFESSLDALDENAARHFLFCTDRALWAVERLRPRVALLRLCHDPARNLLDAYRYRHRGGETLTLTAEGAASYTFFVRGEGRVTVRDGDKSRTFSFSCPSGRRFCGLLSGGVSSLVFEGDYDYSVTDAALWDRRCSDRESDIEAGTPYAVYDAEELCEDFLRFDEPPFTERPEGARLENGHLLFLPRGRVYDCEIRYRKKHTPITPDTPDDFRLEADEDLCQLVPLLVAAYLCLDSAPDKAEFYLKLYAEQYARIKAEPVSSVAEWRTSNHW
;
A
#
# COMPACT_ATOMS: atom_id res chain seq x y z
N MET A 1 -21.78 -5.11 17.93
CA MET A 1 -23.12 -4.73 17.41
C MET A 1 -23.25 -5.21 15.99
N THR A 2 -24.35 -5.84 15.58
CA THR A 2 -24.66 -6.16 14.18
C THR A 2 -25.47 -5.04 13.52
N LEU A 3 -25.61 -5.09 12.18
CA LEU A 3 -26.43 -4.13 11.44
C LEU A 3 -27.90 -4.21 11.88
N SER A 4 -28.43 -5.41 12.09
CA SER A 4 -29.78 -5.62 12.65
C SER A 4 -29.92 -4.98 14.04
N GLN A 5 -28.99 -5.25 14.96
CA GLN A 5 -28.99 -4.66 16.30
C GLN A 5 -28.88 -3.12 16.26
N LEU A 6 -28.13 -2.57 15.30
CA LEU A 6 -28.10 -1.12 15.09
C LEU A 6 -29.47 -0.58 14.67
N ARG A 7 -30.14 -1.26 13.74
CA ARG A 7 -31.50 -0.88 13.29
C ARG A 7 -32.48 -0.85 14.46
N ASP A 8 -32.46 -1.91 15.31
CA ASP A 8 -33.30 -1.98 16.51
C ASP A 8 -32.98 -0.84 17.50
N ALA A 9 -31.68 -0.57 17.71
CA ALA A 9 -31.25 0.52 18.58
C ALA A 9 -31.70 1.90 18.10
N VAL A 10 -31.64 2.15 16.80
CA VAL A 10 -32.12 3.40 16.18
C VAL A 10 -33.65 3.49 16.24
N ALA A 11 -34.37 2.36 16.04
CA ALA A 11 -35.82 2.30 16.20
C ALA A 11 -36.25 2.76 17.60
N LEU A 12 -35.59 2.26 18.66
CA LEU A 12 -35.83 2.65 20.03
C LEU A 12 -35.59 4.14 20.34
N LEU A 13 -34.83 4.85 19.50
CA LEU A 13 -34.62 6.30 19.59
C LEU A 13 -35.78 7.12 18.98
N GLY A 14 -36.89 6.49 18.62
CA GLY A 14 -38.10 7.14 18.11
C GLY A 14 -38.31 7.03 16.62
N PHE A 15 -37.70 6.03 15.98
CA PHE A 15 -37.85 5.73 14.55
C PHE A 15 -38.64 4.43 14.29
N GLU A 16 -39.36 3.92 15.28
CA GLU A 16 -40.04 2.61 15.21
C GLU A 16 -40.96 2.45 13.99
N SER A 17 -41.70 3.48 13.64
CA SER A 17 -42.63 3.40 12.51
C SER A 17 -41.99 3.57 11.14
N SER A 18 -40.71 3.99 11.09
CA SER A 18 -40.03 4.31 9.85
C SER A 18 -39.03 3.24 9.40
N LEU A 19 -38.57 2.37 10.31
CA LEU A 19 -37.54 1.40 9.98
C LEU A 19 -38.09 0.02 9.56
N ASP A 20 -39.30 -0.38 10.01
CA ASP A 20 -39.92 -1.66 9.64
C ASP A 20 -40.66 -1.62 8.30
N ALA A 21 -41.02 -0.43 7.85
CA ALA A 21 -41.71 -0.19 6.57
C ALA A 21 -40.88 0.66 5.61
N LEU A 22 -39.55 0.49 5.64
CA LEU A 22 -38.65 1.26 4.79
C LEU A 22 -38.98 1.00 3.31
N ASP A 23 -39.38 2.04 2.60
CA ASP A 23 -39.22 2.04 1.17
C ASP A 23 -37.74 1.95 0.84
N GLU A 24 -37.41 1.57 -0.38
CA GLU A 24 -36.03 1.36 -0.84
C GLU A 24 -35.15 2.59 -0.61
N ASN A 25 -35.71 3.80 -0.70
CA ASN A 25 -35.00 5.06 -0.51
C ASN A 25 -34.66 5.30 0.96
N ALA A 26 -35.59 5.02 1.88
CA ALA A 26 -35.36 5.16 3.31
C ALA A 26 -34.33 4.13 3.79
N ALA A 27 -34.37 2.89 3.27
CA ALA A 27 -33.37 1.88 3.55
C ALA A 27 -31.97 2.32 3.11
N ARG A 28 -31.83 2.82 1.87
CA ARG A 28 -30.56 3.38 1.36
C ARG A 28 -30.06 4.55 2.20
N HIS A 29 -30.97 5.44 2.61
CA HIS A 29 -30.61 6.58 3.45
C HIS A 29 -30.11 6.13 4.83
N PHE A 30 -30.76 5.14 5.45
CA PHE A 30 -30.30 4.54 6.69
C PHE A 30 -28.88 3.95 6.56
N LEU A 31 -28.62 3.17 5.50
CA LEU A 31 -27.30 2.58 5.24
C LEU A 31 -26.22 3.66 5.02
N PHE A 32 -26.55 4.71 4.25
CA PHE A 32 -25.64 5.85 4.06
C PHE A 32 -25.33 6.57 5.38
N CYS A 33 -26.33 6.82 6.22
CA CYS A 33 -26.12 7.41 7.54
C CYS A 33 -25.29 6.52 8.45
N THR A 34 -25.48 5.19 8.35
CA THR A 34 -24.68 4.20 9.08
C THR A 34 -23.23 4.23 8.67
N ASP A 35 -22.94 4.19 7.36
CA ASP A 35 -21.58 4.27 6.83
C ASP A 35 -20.88 5.56 7.29
N ARG A 36 -21.57 6.69 7.19
CA ARG A 36 -21.05 7.98 7.67
C ARG A 36 -20.79 8.01 9.18
N ALA A 37 -21.66 7.37 9.98
CA ALA A 37 -21.48 7.28 11.41
C ALA A 37 -20.26 6.42 11.78
N LEU A 38 -20.05 5.32 11.09
CA LEU A 38 -18.86 4.47 11.28
C LEU A 38 -17.58 5.23 10.95
N TRP A 39 -17.53 5.97 9.85
CA TRP A 39 -16.40 6.86 9.53
C TRP A 39 -16.11 7.88 10.63
N ALA A 40 -17.14 8.46 11.23
CA ALA A 40 -16.97 9.42 12.31
C ALA A 40 -16.41 8.77 13.58
N VAL A 41 -16.92 7.59 13.94
CA VAL A 41 -16.48 6.84 15.11
C VAL A 41 -15.07 6.28 14.95
N GLU A 42 -14.72 5.79 13.76
CA GLU A 42 -13.39 5.26 13.45
C GLU A 42 -12.29 6.31 13.58
N ARG A 43 -12.59 7.57 13.28
CA ARG A 43 -11.64 8.67 13.50
C ARG A 43 -11.26 8.88 14.97
N LEU A 44 -12.13 8.46 15.89
CA LEU A 44 -11.88 8.60 17.33
C LEU A 44 -10.85 7.57 17.83
N ARG A 45 -10.96 6.33 17.34
CA ARG A 45 -10.06 5.24 17.66
C ARG A 45 -9.81 4.40 16.38
N PRO A 46 -8.82 4.81 15.58
CA PRO A 46 -8.53 4.13 14.31
C PRO A 46 -8.10 2.69 14.52
N ARG A 47 -8.63 1.79 13.72
CA ARG A 47 -8.14 0.41 13.68
C ARG A 47 -6.80 0.36 12.98
N VAL A 48 -5.85 -0.30 13.62
CA VAL A 48 -4.49 -0.47 13.11
C VAL A 48 -4.28 -1.92 12.71
N ALA A 49 -3.67 -2.12 11.56
CA ALA A 49 -3.21 -3.43 11.09
C ALA A 49 -1.72 -3.38 10.77
N LEU A 50 -1.14 -4.55 10.56
CA LEU A 50 0.26 -4.74 10.21
C LEU A 50 0.36 -5.27 8.79
N LEU A 51 1.08 -4.56 7.94
CA LEU A 51 1.56 -5.04 6.64
C LEU A 51 2.97 -5.59 6.84
N ARG A 52 3.15 -6.89 6.58
CA ARG A 52 4.47 -7.50 6.53
C ARG A 52 4.98 -7.45 5.11
N LEU A 53 6.12 -6.83 4.93
CA LEU A 53 6.75 -6.68 3.63
C LEU A 53 8.17 -7.25 3.68
N CYS A 54 8.38 -8.35 2.93
CA CYS A 54 9.70 -8.89 2.66
C CYS A 54 10.23 -8.23 1.39
N HIS A 55 11.18 -7.32 1.53
CA HIS A 55 11.90 -6.74 0.41
C HIS A 55 13.21 -7.49 0.21
N ASP A 56 13.26 -8.27 -0.86
CA ASP A 56 14.45 -8.97 -1.30
C ASP A 56 14.83 -8.39 -2.68
N PRO A 57 15.82 -7.49 -2.75
CA PRO A 57 16.16 -6.81 -3.98
C PRO A 57 16.67 -7.82 -5.02
N ALA A 58 16.42 -7.52 -6.28
CA ALA A 58 16.99 -8.29 -7.38
C ALA A 58 18.51 -8.34 -7.26
N ARG A 59 19.07 -9.53 -7.35
CA ARG A 59 20.52 -9.76 -7.30
C ARG A 59 21.09 -9.58 -8.70
N ASN A 60 22.14 -8.77 -8.82
CA ASN A 60 22.92 -8.72 -10.05
C ASN A 60 23.75 -10.01 -10.17
N LEU A 61 23.52 -10.75 -11.25
CA LEU A 61 24.21 -12.01 -11.56
C LEU A 61 25.58 -11.80 -12.19
N LEU A 62 25.95 -10.56 -12.52
CA LEU A 62 27.27 -10.19 -13.01
C LEU A 62 28.20 -9.90 -11.82
N ASP A 63 29.44 -10.40 -11.88
CA ASP A 63 30.43 -10.23 -10.82
C ASP A 63 30.94 -8.79 -10.67
N ALA A 64 30.76 -7.95 -11.69
CA ALA A 64 31.22 -6.57 -11.68
C ALA A 64 30.08 -5.58 -11.98
N TYR A 65 30.01 -4.53 -11.15
CA TYR A 65 28.98 -3.50 -11.24
C TYR A 65 29.30 -2.39 -12.25
N ARG A 66 30.55 -2.25 -12.69
CA ARG A 66 31.02 -1.18 -13.57
C ARG A 66 32.02 -1.69 -14.57
N TYR A 67 31.66 -1.62 -15.81
CA TYR A 67 32.55 -1.88 -16.93
C TYR A 67 32.88 -0.57 -17.63
N ARG A 68 34.17 -0.27 -17.81
CA ARG A 68 34.62 0.76 -18.74
C ARG A 68 35.25 0.04 -19.92
N HIS A 69 34.59 0.16 -21.04
CA HIS A 69 35.08 -0.43 -22.28
C HIS A 69 35.47 0.68 -23.27
N ARG A 70 36.52 0.47 -24.05
CA ARG A 70 36.88 1.36 -25.12
C ARG A 70 36.47 0.73 -26.44
N GLY A 71 36.18 1.55 -27.46
CA GLY A 71 35.78 1.08 -28.79
C GLY A 71 36.78 0.15 -29.42
N GLY A 72 36.33 -0.63 -30.41
CA GLY A 72 37.13 -1.59 -31.15
C GLY A 72 37.22 -3.00 -30.56
N GLU A 73 36.71 -3.21 -29.34
CA GLU A 73 36.62 -4.53 -28.69
C GLU A 73 35.20 -4.94 -28.47
N THR A 74 34.94 -6.23 -28.43
CA THR A 74 33.63 -6.79 -28.07
C THR A 74 33.60 -7.11 -26.60
N LEU A 75 32.64 -6.52 -25.86
CA LEU A 75 32.35 -6.86 -24.47
C LEU A 75 31.15 -7.80 -24.41
N THR A 76 31.35 -9.01 -23.85
CA THR A 76 30.26 -9.96 -23.64
C THR A 76 30.07 -10.21 -22.14
N LEU A 77 28.86 -9.95 -21.65
CA LEU A 77 28.44 -10.22 -20.29
C LEU A 77 27.34 -11.28 -20.31
N THR A 78 27.54 -12.40 -19.60
CA THR A 78 26.62 -13.53 -19.64
C THR A 78 26.23 -13.96 -18.23
N ALA A 79 24.96 -14.30 -18.04
CA ALA A 79 24.48 -14.94 -16.83
C ALA A 79 23.34 -15.92 -17.15
N GLU A 80 23.14 -16.89 -16.28
CA GLU A 80 22.02 -17.84 -16.31
C GLU A 80 20.99 -17.43 -15.27
N GLY A 81 19.70 -17.58 -15.60
CA GLY A 81 18.59 -17.26 -14.69
C GLY A 81 18.23 -15.80 -14.64
N ALA A 82 18.76 -14.96 -15.56
CA ALA A 82 18.42 -13.53 -15.60
C ALA A 82 16.98 -13.31 -16.06
N ALA A 83 16.20 -12.54 -15.29
CA ALA A 83 14.83 -12.17 -15.61
C ALA A 83 14.68 -10.74 -16.14
N SER A 84 15.70 -9.90 -15.96
CA SER A 84 15.77 -8.55 -16.52
C SER A 84 17.21 -8.05 -16.68
N TYR A 85 17.38 -6.98 -17.44
CA TYR A 85 18.67 -6.34 -17.63
C TYR A 85 18.59 -4.83 -17.52
N THR A 86 19.71 -4.22 -17.10
CA THR A 86 19.92 -2.77 -17.15
C THR A 86 21.36 -2.47 -17.53
N PHE A 87 21.59 -1.39 -18.27
CA PHE A 87 22.91 -0.86 -18.52
C PHE A 87 22.84 0.62 -18.95
N PHE A 88 23.91 1.35 -18.72
CA PHE A 88 24.06 2.72 -19.17
C PHE A 88 25.22 2.80 -20.17
N VAL A 89 24.97 3.39 -21.34
CA VAL A 89 25.99 3.55 -22.39
C VAL A 89 26.19 5.01 -22.74
N ARG A 90 27.43 5.37 -23.06
CA ARG A 90 27.83 6.68 -23.57
C ARG A 90 28.75 6.48 -24.75
N GLY A 91 28.53 7.24 -25.82
CA GLY A 91 29.29 7.12 -27.07
C GLY A 91 28.46 6.52 -28.20
N GLU A 92 29.11 5.82 -29.10
CA GLU A 92 28.47 5.23 -30.28
C GLU A 92 28.82 3.75 -30.40
N GLY A 93 27.80 2.93 -30.68
CA GLY A 93 28.00 1.49 -30.80
C GLY A 93 26.69 0.72 -30.95
N ARG A 94 26.79 -0.58 -30.72
CA ARG A 94 25.69 -1.52 -30.84
C ARG A 94 25.68 -2.44 -29.62
N VAL A 95 24.50 -2.76 -29.16
CA VAL A 95 24.32 -3.79 -28.14
C VAL A 95 23.34 -4.84 -28.63
N THR A 96 23.73 -6.09 -28.52
CA THR A 96 22.86 -7.24 -28.77
C THR A 96 22.51 -7.90 -27.44
N VAL A 97 21.23 -7.87 -27.09
CA VAL A 97 20.67 -8.59 -25.97
C VAL A 97 20.22 -9.96 -26.46
N ARG A 98 20.81 -11.02 -25.93
CA ARG A 98 20.42 -12.41 -26.20
C ARG A 98 19.68 -12.97 -25.01
N ASP A 99 18.59 -13.70 -25.27
CA ASP A 99 17.73 -14.34 -24.28
C ASP A 99 17.34 -15.73 -24.81
N GLY A 100 18.16 -16.72 -24.48
CA GLY A 100 18.10 -18.02 -25.11
C GLY A 100 18.30 -17.90 -26.63
N ASP A 101 17.32 -18.40 -27.39
CA ASP A 101 17.32 -18.35 -28.88
C ASP A 101 16.89 -17.00 -29.46
N LYS A 102 16.42 -16.08 -28.63
CA LYS A 102 15.97 -14.76 -29.06
C LYS A 102 17.10 -13.75 -28.95
N SER A 103 17.19 -12.85 -29.92
CA SER A 103 18.13 -11.74 -29.86
C SER A 103 17.49 -10.44 -30.31
N ARG A 104 17.87 -9.34 -29.65
CA ARG A 104 17.49 -7.96 -30.04
C ARG A 104 18.75 -7.13 -30.11
N THR A 105 18.93 -6.43 -31.21
CA THR A 105 20.08 -5.53 -31.42
C THR A 105 19.58 -4.09 -31.42
N PHE A 106 20.26 -3.24 -30.67
CA PHE A 106 20.03 -1.80 -30.56
C PHE A 106 21.31 -1.06 -30.98
N SER A 107 21.20 -0.14 -31.91
CA SER A 107 22.27 0.82 -32.16
C SER A 107 22.07 2.03 -31.25
N PHE A 108 23.16 2.55 -30.71
CA PHE A 108 23.14 3.75 -29.89
C PHE A 108 24.16 4.77 -30.38
N SER A 109 23.75 6.05 -30.37
CA SER A 109 24.61 7.23 -30.56
C SER A 109 24.20 8.22 -29.48
N CYS A 110 24.84 8.13 -28.34
CA CYS A 110 24.42 8.80 -27.09
C CYS A 110 25.59 9.53 -26.43
N PRO A 111 25.98 10.73 -26.91
CA PRO A 111 27.14 11.46 -26.37
C PRO A 111 26.94 11.87 -24.90
N SER A 112 25.69 12.14 -24.48
CA SER A 112 25.32 12.41 -23.06
C SER A 112 25.10 11.17 -22.21
N GLY A 113 25.01 10.00 -22.87
CA GLY A 113 24.68 8.73 -22.24
C GLY A 113 23.17 8.43 -22.22
N ARG A 114 22.87 7.14 -22.25
CA ARG A 114 21.49 6.63 -22.16
C ARG A 114 21.42 5.31 -21.38
N ARG A 115 20.39 5.16 -20.58
CA ARG A 115 20.07 3.89 -19.90
C ARG A 115 19.15 3.06 -20.78
N PHE A 116 19.43 1.75 -20.81
CA PHE A 116 18.58 0.72 -21.41
C PHE A 116 18.19 -0.29 -20.36
N CYS A 117 16.98 -0.81 -20.48
CA CYS A 117 16.45 -1.85 -19.61
C CYS A 117 15.46 -2.73 -20.39
N GLY A 118 15.18 -3.91 -19.85
CA GLY A 118 14.18 -4.80 -20.42
C GLY A 118 14.06 -6.11 -19.66
N LEU A 119 13.07 -6.91 -20.06
CA LEU A 119 12.76 -8.20 -19.47
C LEU A 119 13.43 -9.33 -20.26
N LEU A 120 13.76 -10.42 -19.55
CA LEU A 120 14.35 -11.65 -20.06
C LEU A 120 13.51 -12.85 -19.63
N SER A 121 13.71 -14.00 -20.27
CA SER A 121 12.92 -15.22 -20.04
C SER A 121 13.37 -16.08 -18.85
N GLY A 122 14.53 -15.75 -18.25
CA GLY A 122 15.11 -16.53 -17.15
C GLY A 122 16.05 -17.67 -17.56
N GLY A 123 16.38 -17.78 -18.88
CA GLY A 123 17.37 -18.70 -19.39
C GLY A 123 18.80 -18.13 -19.39
N VAL A 124 19.66 -18.69 -20.24
CA VAL A 124 20.99 -18.12 -20.48
C VAL A 124 20.84 -16.83 -21.27
N SER A 125 21.28 -15.74 -20.69
CA SER A 125 21.15 -14.42 -21.27
C SER A 125 22.52 -13.74 -21.40
N SER A 126 22.70 -12.93 -22.44
CA SER A 126 23.92 -12.15 -22.62
C SER A 126 23.68 -10.77 -23.18
N LEU A 127 24.54 -9.83 -22.77
CA LEU A 127 24.67 -8.49 -23.33
C LEU A 127 25.99 -8.44 -24.10
N VAL A 128 25.92 -8.21 -25.41
CA VAL A 128 27.09 -8.14 -26.29
C VAL A 128 27.19 -6.71 -26.83
N PHE A 129 28.22 -6.00 -26.42
CA PHE A 129 28.49 -4.61 -26.83
C PHE A 129 29.59 -4.61 -27.88
N GLU A 130 29.36 -3.90 -28.97
CA GLU A 130 30.25 -3.80 -30.12
C GLU A 130 30.26 -2.35 -30.66
N GLY A 131 31.40 -1.90 -31.18
CA GLY A 131 31.48 -0.58 -31.83
C GLY A 131 32.87 -0.28 -32.32
N ASP A 132 32.92 0.46 -33.44
CA ASP A 132 34.16 0.92 -34.05
C ASP A 132 34.74 2.15 -33.34
N TYR A 133 33.90 2.88 -32.65
CA TYR A 133 34.22 4.11 -31.89
C TYR A 133 34.30 3.87 -30.40
N ASP A 134 34.91 4.83 -29.69
CA ASP A 134 34.97 4.78 -28.26
C ASP A 134 33.58 4.90 -27.61
N TYR A 135 33.25 3.95 -26.77
CA TYR A 135 32.04 3.98 -25.95
C TYR A 135 32.36 3.51 -24.54
N SER A 136 31.50 3.86 -23.61
CA SER A 136 31.57 3.33 -22.26
C SER A 136 30.25 2.64 -21.87
N VAL A 137 30.37 1.54 -21.15
CA VAL A 137 29.26 0.83 -20.52
C VAL A 137 29.46 0.92 -19.02
N THR A 138 28.45 1.42 -18.33
CA THR A 138 28.45 1.48 -16.87
C THR A 138 27.14 0.92 -16.32
N ASP A 139 27.15 0.53 -15.05
CA ASP A 139 25.99 -0.01 -14.34
C ASP A 139 25.31 -1.18 -15.09
N ALA A 140 26.11 -1.99 -15.81
CA ALA A 140 25.60 -3.19 -16.46
C ALA A 140 25.20 -4.23 -15.41
N ALA A 141 23.98 -4.74 -15.55
CA ALA A 141 23.43 -5.75 -14.67
C ALA A 141 22.53 -6.71 -15.43
N LEU A 142 22.60 -7.98 -15.04
CA LEU A 142 21.65 -9.03 -15.35
C LEU A 142 21.02 -9.45 -14.02
N TRP A 143 19.73 -9.20 -13.86
CA TRP A 143 19.04 -9.38 -12.60
C TRP A 143 18.31 -10.72 -12.54
N ASP A 144 18.38 -11.41 -11.41
CA ASP A 144 17.76 -12.72 -11.16
C ASP A 144 16.22 -12.67 -11.12
N ARG A 145 15.65 -11.48 -11.07
CA ARG A 145 14.20 -11.25 -11.11
C ARG A 145 13.88 -9.93 -11.80
N ARG A 146 12.62 -9.64 -11.99
CA ARG A 146 12.18 -8.34 -12.48
C ARG A 146 12.54 -7.27 -11.45
N CYS A 147 13.28 -6.26 -11.88
CA CYS A 147 13.84 -5.24 -10.97
C CYS A 147 12.81 -4.28 -10.39
N SER A 148 11.64 -4.18 -10.97
CA SER A 148 10.50 -3.47 -10.40
C SER A 148 9.24 -4.01 -11.06
N ASP A 149 8.12 -3.88 -10.41
CA ASP A 149 6.81 -4.12 -11.02
C ASP A 149 6.44 -2.97 -11.99
N ARG A 150 7.20 -1.88 -11.98
CA ARG A 150 7.04 -0.71 -12.88
C ARG A 150 8.30 -0.51 -13.71
N GLU A 151 8.17 -0.61 -15.03
CA GLU A 151 9.25 -0.32 -15.98
C GLU A 151 9.83 1.10 -15.80
N SER A 152 9.01 2.08 -15.40
CA SER A 152 9.42 3.45 -15.11
C SER A 152 10.50 3.57 -14.03
N ASP A 153 10.51 2.69 -13.03
CA ASP A 153 11.49 2.75 -11.95
C ASP A 153 12.86 2.25 -12.38
N ILE A 154 12.88 1.31 -13.33
CA ILE A 154 14.12 0.83 -13.96
C ILE A 154 14.72 1.94 -14.83
N GLU A 155 13.89 2.60 -15.62
CA GLU A 155 14.30 3.70 -16.51
C GLU A 155 14.85 4.91 -15.73
N ALA A 156 14.23 5.25 -14.61
CA ALA A 156 14.65 6.37 -13.78
C ALA A 156 15.98 6.13 -13.06
N GLY A 157 16.44 4.88 -12.96
CA GLY A 157 17.67 4.53 -12.23
C GLY A 157 17.61 4.89 -10.76
N THR A 158 16.42 4.88 -10.18
CA THR A 158 16.21 5.24 -8.78
C THR A 158 16.88 4.22 -7.86
N PRO A 159 17.53 4.65 -6.79
CA PRO A 159 18.14 3.75 -5.81
C PRO A 159 17.10 3.05 -4.91
N TYR A 160 15.80 3.27 -5.16
CA TYR A 160 14.70 2.77 -4.34
C TYR A 160 13.78 1.83 -5.14
N ALA A 161 13.29 0.79 -4.47
CA ALA A 161 12.08 0.09 -4.86
C ALA A 161 10.88 0.82 -4.23
N VAL A 162 9.81 0.95 -5.00
CA VAL A 162 8.59 1.65 -4.58
C VAL A 162 7.48 0.64 -4.41
N TYR A 163 6.83 0.68 -3.26
CA TYR A 163 5.67 -0.14 -2.93
C TYR A 163 4.48 0.77 -2.68
N ASP A 164 3.38 0.47 -3.32
CA ASP A 164 2.12 1.15 -3.10
C ASP A 164 1.29 0.36 -2.09
N ALA A 165 1.09 0.92 -0.90
CA ALA A 165 0.35 0.26 0.16
C ALA A 165 -1.14 0.08 -0.17
N GLU A 166 -1.72 0.92 -1.04
CA GLU A 166 -3.09 0.76 -1.52
C GLU A 166 -3.24 -0.43 -2.47
N GLU A 167 -2.18 -0.76 -3.24
CA GLU A 167 -2.15 -1.96 -4.08
C GLU A 167 -1.91 -3.25 -3.27
N LEU A 168 -1.18 -3.13 -2.14
CA LEU A 168 -0.84 -4.27 -1.29
C LEU A 168 -1.95 -4.64 -0.30
N CYS A 169 -2.76 -3.66 0.13
CA CYS A 169 -3.80 -3.86 1.13
C CYS A 169 -5.08 -3.14 0.68
N GLU A 170 -6.12 -3.90 0.35
CA GLU A 170 -7.41 -3.35 -0.09
C GLU A 170 -8.06 -2.44 0.96
N ASP A 171 -7.82 -2.74 2.24
CA ASP A 171 -8.33 -1.98 3.38
C ASP A 171 -7.39 -0.87 3.88
N PHE A 172 -6.35 -0.53 3.11
CA PHE A 172 -5.42 0.52 3.47
C PHE A 172 -6.08 1.91 3.42
N LEU A 173 -5.98 2.68 4.50
CA LEU A 173 -6.42 4.08 4.56
C LEU A 173 -5.23 5.04 4.53
N ARG A 174 -4.27 4.82 5.40
CA ARG A 174 -3.00 5.58 5.51
C ARG A 174 -2.06 4.88 6.47
N PHE A 175 -0.80 5.22 6.40
CA PHE A 175 0.16 4.77 7.44
C PHE A 175 -0.22 5.32 8.81
N ASP A 176 0.01 4.51 9.84
CA ASP A 176 -0.13 4.93 11.24
C ASP A 176 1.11 5.70 11.72
N GLU A 177 1.08 6.26 12.91
CA GLU A 177 2.20 6.99 13.51
C GLU A 177 2.55 6.41 14.90
N PRO A 178 3.76 5.83 15.06
CA PRO A 178 4.81 5.62 14.05
C PRO A 178 4.48 4.48 13.08
N PRO A 179 4.86 4.60 11.79
CA PRO A 179 4.47 3.62 10.77
C PRO A 179 5.26 2.31 10.85
N PHE A 180 6.46 2.32 11.38
CA PHE A 180 7.31 1.14 11.49
C PHE A 180 7.44 0.71 12.94
N THR A 181 7.39 -0.60 13.18
CA THR A 181 7.80 -1.20 14.45
C THR A 181 9.31 -1.01 14.62
N GLU A 182 10.08 -1.31 13.56
CA GLU A 182 11.49 -1.02 13.43
C GLU A 182 11.72 -0.42 12.03
N ARG A 183 12.16 0.84 11.98
CA ARG A 183 12.31 1.55 10.71
C ARG A 183 13.55 1.06 9.96
N PRO A 184 13.40 0.52 8.73
CA PRO A 184 14.54 0.18 7.91
C PRO A 184 15.38 1.42 7.58
N GLU A 185 16.71 1.28 7.63
CA GLU A 185 17.63 2.37 7.30
C GLU A 185 17.42 2.85 5.87
N GLY A 186 17.21 4.15 5.68
CA GLY A 186 16.95 4.76 4.39
C GLY A 186 15.53 4.63 3.87
N ALA A 187 14.63 3.92 4.58
CA ALA A 187 13.23 3.85 4.21
C ALA A 187 12.54 5.22 4.26
N ARG A 188 11.70 5.51 3.27
CA ARG A 188 10.91 6.75 3.16
C ARG A 188 9.45 6.41 2.93
N LEU A 189 8.57 7.26 3.45
CA LEU A 189 7.14 7.24 3.17
C LEU A 189 6.78 8.56 2.50
N GLU A 190 6.08 8.47 1.38
CA GLU A 190 5.67 9.64 0.61
C GLU A 190 4.20 9.53 0.22
N ASN A 191 3.56 10.65 -0.01
CA ASN A 191 2.15 10.78 -0.44
C ASN A 191 1.13 10.01 0.43
N GLY A 192 1.50 9.59 1.65
CA GLY A 192 0.62 8.88 2.57
C GLY A 192 0.40 7.40 2.28
N HIS A 193 0.81 6.87 1.12
CA HIS A 193 0.63 5.48 0.70
C HIS A 193 1.86 4.83 0.07
N LEU A 194 2.84 5.61 -0.37
CA LEU A 194 4.04 5.09 -1.04
C LEU A 194 5.17 4.81 -0.05
N LEU A 195 5.72 3.61 -0.13
CA LEU A 195 6.90 3.17 0.62
C LEU A 195 8.09 3.02 -0.33
N PHE A 196 9.18 3.69 0.00
CA PHE A 196 10.46 3.62 -0.71
C PHE A 196 11.47 2.85 0.13
N LEU A 197 11.97 1.74 -0.39
CA LEU A 197 13.04 0.94 0.24
C LEU A 197 14.30 0.95 -0.64
N PRO A 198 15.51 1.14 -0.06
CA PRO A 198 16.75 1.10 -0.83
C PRO A 198 16.96 -0.26 -1.51
N ARG A 199 17.28 -0.28 -2.81
CA ARG A 199 17.39 -1.51 -3.60
C ARG A 199 18.54 -2.43 -3.20
N GLY A 200 19.55 -1.95 -2.54
CA GLY A 200 20.76 -2.71 -2.24
C GLY A 200 20.67 -3.61 -1.00
N ARG A 201 19.53 -3.73 -0.34
CA ARG A 201 19.41 -4.42 0.93
C ARG A 201 18.16 -5.28 1.00
N VAL A 202 18.25 -6.40 1.73
CA VAL A 202 17.10 -7.22 2.12
C VAL A 202 16.46 -6.58 3.36
N TYR A 203 15.14 -6.46 3.34
CA TYR A 203 14.35 -6.00 4.48
C TYR A 203 13.20 -6.97 4.76
N ASP A 204 13.00 -7.25 6.03
CA ASP A 204 11.76 -7.80 6.54
C ASP A 204 11.21 -6.75 7.50
N CYS A 205 10.16 -6.05 7.08
CA CYS A 205 9.62 -4.93 7.84
C CYS A 205 8.14 -5.08 8.11
N GLU A 206 7.74 -4.68 9.31
CA GLU A 206 6.36 -4.57 9.71
C GLU A 206 5.96 -3.10 9.70
N ILE A 207 4.93 -2.79 8.92
CA ILE A 207 4.43 -1.43 8.71
C ILE A 207 3.03 -1.35 9.27
N ARG A 208 2.82 -0.40 10.18
CA ARG A 208 1.52 -0.13 10.78
C ARG A 208 0.72 0.78 9.88
N TYR A 209 -0.51 0.41 9.60
CA TYR A 209 -1.42 1.23 8.83
C TYR A 209 -2.81 1.25 9.44
N ARG A 210 -3.54 2.31 9.17
CA ARG A 210 -4.95 2.45 9.54
C ARG A 210 -5.80 1.84 8.45
N LYS A 211 -6.79 1.06 8.87
CA LYS A 211 -7.72 0.38 7.97
C LYS A 211 -8.87 1.29 7.59
N LYS A 212 -9.37 1.14 6.37
CA LYS A 212 -10.72 1.56 5.99
C LYS A 212 -11.72 0.60 6.66
N HIS A 213 -12.89 1.08 7.04
CA HIS A 213 -13.97 0.14 7.35
C HIS A 213 -14.59 -0.40 6.05
N THR A 214 -15.18 -1.56 6.15
CA THR A 214 -15.93 -2.15 5.03
C THR A 214 -17.17 -1.29 4.76
N PRO A 215 -17.33 -0.74 3.54
CA PRO A 215 -18.50 0.11 3.23
C PRO A 215 -19.81 -0.63 3.46
N ILE A 216 -20.76 0.03 4.07
CA ILE A 216 -22.11 -0.50 4.26
C ILE A 216 -22.92 -0.23 2.99
N THR A 217 -23.33 -1.28 2.32
CA THR A 217 -24.09 -1.25 1.05
C THR A 217 -25.45 -1.95 1.20
N PRO A 218 -26.37 -1.83 0.24
CA PRO A 218 -27.61 -2.58 0.24
C PRO A 218 -27.44 -4.10 0.29
N ASP A 219 -26.30 -4.62 -0.16
CA ASP A 219 -25.98 -6.04 -0.16
C ASP A 219 -25.34 -6.51 1.15
N THR A 220 -25.08 -5.58 2.08
CA THR A 220 -24.50 -5.93 3.39
C THR A 220 -25.52 -6.71 4.22
N PRO A 221 -25.19 -7.94 4.67
CA PRO A 221 -26.13 -8.77 5.40
C PRO A 221 -26.45 -8.19 6.79
N ASP A 222 -27.64 -8.48 7.30
CA ASP A 222 -28.14 -7.97 8.59
C ASP A 222 -27.31 -8.45 9.80
N ASP A 223 -26.64 -9.59 9.69
CA ASP A 223 -25.73 -10.14 10.70
C ASP A 223 -24.30 -9.58 10.62
N PHE A 224 -24.04 -8.70 9.65
CA PHE A 224 -22.75 -8.03 9.53
C PHE A 224 -22.40 -7.30 10.82
N ARG A 225 -21.21 -7.61 11.37
CA ARG A 225 -20.69 -6.94 12.57
C ARG A 225 -20.06 -5.62 12.22
N LEU A 226 -20.53 -4.55 12.84
CA LEU A 226 -19.93 -3.23 12.69
C LEU A 226 -18.47 -3.26 13.14
N GLU A 227 -17.64 -2.71 12.29
CA GLU A 227 -16.18 -2.72 12.47
C GLU A 227 -15.72 -1.55 13.35
N ALA A 228 -16.23 -1.48 14.58
CA ALA A 228 -15.82 -0.51 15.60
C ALA A 228 -15.66 -1.22 16.95
N ASP A 229 -14.86 -0.64 17.85
CA ASP A 229 -14.72 -1.14 19.20
C ASP A 229 -16.07 -1.19 19.91
N GLU A 230 -16.26 -2.11 20.83
CA GLU A 230 -17.55 -2.38 21.47
C GLU A 230 -18.11 -1.15 22.21
N ASP A 231 -17.27 -0.41 22.89
CA ASP A 231 -17.61 0.85 23.56
C ASP A 231 -17.99 1.95 22.56
N LEU A 232 -17.31 2.03 21.43
CA LEU A 232 -17.61 2.98 20.37
C LEU A 232 -18.87 2.60 19.56
N CYS A 233 -19.20 1.31 19.48
CA CYS A 233 -20.44 0.85 18.86
C CYS A 233 -21.71 1.45 19.52
N GLN A 234 -21.63 1.84 20.79
CA GLN A 234 -22.74 2.49 21.49
C GLN A 234 -23.01 3.92 21.00
N LEU A 235 -22.03 4.55 20.35
CA LEU A 235 -22.15 5.90 19.80
C LEU A 235 -22.82 5.92 18.42
N VAL A 236 -22.71 4.80 17.69
CA VAL A 236 -23.18 4.70 16.30
C VAL A 236 -24.67 4.98 16.17
N PRO A 237 -25.57 4.40 17.00
CA PRO A 237 -27.01 4.67 16.92
C PRO A 237 -27.37 6.16 17.07
N LEU A 238 -26.67 6.88 17.94
CA LEU A 238 -26.91 8.31 18.17
C LEU A 238 -26.52 9.15 16.96
N LEU A 239 -25.39 8.82 16.32
CA LEU A 239 -24.96 9.50 15.09
C LEU A 239 -25.90 9.20 13.93
N VAL A 240 -26.32 7.93 13.78
CA VAL A 240 -27.28 7.55 12.73
C VAL A 240 -28.58 8.30 12.93
N ALA A 241 -29.12 8.32 14.15
CA ALA A 241 -30.34 9.08 14.47
C ALA A 241 -30.19 10.58 14.18
N ALA A 242 -29.05 11.16 14.53
CA ALA A 242 -28.76 12.56 14.22
C ALA A 242 -28.74 12.81 12.72
N TYR A 243 -28.06 11.97 11.94
CA TYR A 243 -27.97 12.13 10.49
C TYR A 243 -29.30 11.92 9.76
N LEU A 244 -30.14 10.99 10.24
CA LEU A 244 -31.50 10.79 9.73
C LEU A 244 -32.40 12.01 9.94
N CYS A 245 -32.18 12.76 11.03
CA CYS A 245 -32.97 13.95 11.38
C CYS A 245 -32.46 15.25 10.77
N LEU A 246 -31.24 15.28 10.18
CA LEU A 246 -30.54 16.52 9.81
C LEU A 246 -31.42 17.45 8.94
N ASP A 247 -32.09 16.88 7.94
CA ASP A 247 -32.88 17.67 6.98
C ASP A 247 -34.32 17.88 7.38
N SER A 248 -34.89 16.93 8.16
CA SER A 248 -36.36 16.94 8.48
C SER A 248 -36.68 17.49 9.87
N ALA A 249 -35.77 17.37 10.82
CA ALA A 249 -35.96 17.77 12.20
C ALA A 249 -34.64 18.20 12.87
N PRO A 250 -34.08 19.36 12.52
CA PRO A 250 -32.77 19.82 12.97
C PRO A 250 -32.64 19.90 14.51
N ASP A 251 -33.70 20.26 15.23
CA ASP A 251 -33.73 20.30 16.68
C ASP A 251 -33.48 18.89 17.30
N LYS A 252 -34.07 17.84 16.67
CA LYS A 252 -33.81 16.45 17.09
C LYS A 252 -32.38 16.01 16.73
N ALA A 253 -31.88 16.42 15.59
CA ALA A 253 -30.49 16.14 15.21
C ALA A 253 -29.51 16.73 16.24
N GLU A 254 -29.69 17.99 16.64
CA GLU A 254 -28.90 18.65 17.66
C GLU A 254 -28.98 17.91 19.01
N PHE A 255 -30.15 17.47 19.42
CA PHE A 255 -30.34 16.69 20.63
C PHE A 255 -29.52 15.38 20.62
N TYR A 256 -29.57 14.60 19.50
CA TYR A 256 -28.78 13.37 19.39
C TYR A 256 -27.29 13.64 19.34
N LEU A 257 -26.83 14.69 18.64
CA LEU A 257 -25.42 15.10 18.63
C LEU A 257 -24.94 15.50 20.03
N LYS A 258 -25.76 16.12 20.84
CA LYS A 258 -25.44 16.45 22.24
C LYS A 258 -25.28 15.18 23.09
N LEU A 259 -26.22 14.23 22.95
CA LEU A 259 -26.11 12.93 23.65
C LEU A 259 -24.85 12.17 23.21
N TYR A 260 -24.54 12.17 21.91
CA TYR A 260 -23.31 11.60 21.39
C TYR A 260 -22.09 12.24 22.05
N ALA A 261 -22.01 13.57 22.08
CA ALA A 261 -20.89 14.29 22.67
C ALA A 261 -20.72 13.98 24.18
N GLU A 262 -21.82 13.87 24.92
CA GLU A 262 -21.82 13.50 26.35
C GLU A 262 -21.31 12.06 26.55
N GLN A 263 -21.79 11.09 25.77
CA GLN A 263 -21.35 9.70 25.87
C GLN A 263 -19.89 9.55 25.41
N TYR A 264 -19.49 10.22 24.33
CA TYR A 264 -18.10 10.23 23.89
C TYR A 264 -17.16 10.79 24.97
N ALA A 265 -17.56 11.87 25.64
CA ALA A 265 -16.77 12.43 26.75
C ALA A 265 -16.59 11.43 27.91
N ARG A 266 -17.58 10.61 28.20
CA ARG A 266 -17.49 9.53 29.21
C ARG A 266 -16.50 8.44 28.77
N ILE A 267 -16.64 7.93 27.52
CA ILE A 267 -15.72 6.91 26.99
C ILE A 267 -14.28 7.41 26.97
N LYS A 268 -14.07 8.69 26.63
CA LYS A 268 -12.74 9.30 26.64
C LYS A 268 -12.17 9.47 28.06
N ALA A 269 -13.01 9.69 29.05
CA ALA A 269 -12.59 9.87 30.45
C ALA A 269 -12.28 8.53 31.14
N GLU A 270 -12.83 7.41 30.63
CA GLU A 270 -12.47 6.09 31.14
C GLU A 270 -11.01 5.81 30.72
N PRO A 271 -10.12 5.53 31.71
CA PRO A 271 -8.76 5.14 31.37
C PRO A 271 -8.86 3.86 30.53
N VAL A 272 -8.35 3.91 29.31
CA VAL A 272 -8.11 2.69 28.54
C VAL A 272 -7.29 1.81 29.46
N SER A 273 -7.89 0.73 29.97
CA SER A 273 -7.17 -0.25 30.76
C SER A 273 -6.02 -0.70 29.89
N SER A 274 -4.82 -0.20 30.21
CA SER A 274 -3.60 -0.61 29.53
C SER A 274 -3.64 -2.12 29.53
N VAL A 275 -3.79 -2.72 28.38
CA VAL A 275 -3.59 -4.15 28.20
C VAL A 275 -2.23 -4.39 28.82
N ALA A 276 -2.23 -5.07 29.96
CA ALA A 276 -1.00 -5.41 30.64
C ALA A 276 -0.11 -6.08 29.61
N GLU A 277 1.00 -5.43 29.26
CA GLU A 277 2.02 -6.05 28.45
C GLU A 277 2.37 -7.37 29.12
N TRP A 278 1.90 -8.46 28.53
CA TRP A 278 2.36 -9.78 28.91
C TRP A 278 3.81 -9.88 28.47
N ARG A 279 4.72 -9.35 29.27
CA ARG A 279 6.14 -9.66 29.17
C ARG A 279 6.29 -11.12 29.55
N THR A 280 6.25 -11.98 28.56
CA THR A 280 6.80 -13.33 28.72
C THR A 280 8.30 -13.18 28.85
N SER A 281 8.77 -13.05 30.09
CA SER A 281 10.18 -13.26 30.40
C SER A 281 10.46 -14.75 30.27
N ASN A 282 10.74 -15.20 29.05
CA ASN A 282 11.37 -16.49 28.84
C ASN A 282 12.86 -16.34 29.15
N HIS A 283 13.19 -16.48 30.42
CA HIS A 283 14.50 -16.92 30.81
C HIS A 283 14.58 -18.45 30.58
N TRP A 284 15.29 -18.84 29.54
CA TRP A 284 15.99 -20.13 29.47
C TRP A 284 17.36 -19.88 28.89
#